data_4d404c7b7a50a593f2a4a665c8f0674b
#
_entry.id   4d404c7b7a50a593f2a4a665c8f0674b
#
_cell.length_a   1.000
_cell.length_b   1.000
_cell.length_c   1.000
_cell.angle_alpha   90.00
_cell.angle_beta   90.00
_cell.angle_gamma   90.00
#
_symmetry.space_group_name_H-M   'P 1'
#
loop_
_entity.id
_entity.type
_entity.pdbx_description
1 polymer ?
#
loop_
_entity_poly.entity_id
_entity_poly.type
_entity_poly.pdbx_seq_one_letter_code
_entity_poly.pdbx_strand_id
1 'polypeptide(L)'
;MPPGGDLQFHGALGTAIVESMGITAAKTGLTEHEAKSHGLKYFVSVTHPLDHAGYYPGAEALHMKLVVEQETGKLLGAQIVGEQGVDKRIDVLATGLHAGMRVQDLEQLDLAYAPQFNSAKGPVIMAGFVAANTLRGEVKTVTGEELQKKLETNTSLQLLDVRTADEYQEAHLPQAHLVPVDELRDHLQELDPSQETVVYCRVGLRGYLAARILLQHGFTNVSNLTGGFLSLPH
;
A
#
# COMPACT_ATOMS: atom_id res chain seq x y z
N MET A 1 -33.94 -25.94 25.47
CA MET A 1 -33.40 -25.78 24.11
C MET A 1 -33.32 -27.16 23.48
N PRO A 2 -33.81 -27.41 22.28
CA PRO A 2 -33.67 -28.73 21.65
C PRO A 2 -32.18 -28.98 21.39
N PRO A 3 -31.67 -30.18 21.69
CA PRO A 3 -30.32 -30.57 21.29
C PRO A 3 -30.33 -30.83 19.77
N GLY A 4 -29.53 -30.11 19.02
CA GLY A 4 -29.35 -30.33 17.58
C GLY A 4 -29.55 -29.11 16.70
N GLY A 5 -28.96 -27.98 17.03
CA GLY A 5 -28.81 -26.87 16.07
C GLY A 5 -27.57 -27.10 15.22
N ASP A 6 -27.71 -26.98 13.88
CA ASP A 6 -26.62 -27.04 12.89
C ASP A 6 -25.69 -25.81 12.95
N LEU A 7 -25.41 -25.30 14.14
CA LEU A 7 -24.46 -24.21 14.32
C LEU A 7 -23.03 -24.73 14.20
N GLN A 8 -22.38 -24.40 13.10
CA GLN A 8 -20.97 -24.68 12.88
C GLN A 8 -20.13 -23.43 13.18
N PHE A 9 -19.04 -23.60 13.92
CA PHE A 9 -18.04 -22.57 14.07
C PHE A 9 -17.14 -22.54 12.83
N HIS A 10 -17.16 -21.43 12.09
CA HIS A 10 -16.40 -21.26 10.85
C HIS A 10 -14.99 -20.70 11.06
N GLY A 11 -14.49 -20.69 12.30
CA GLY A 11 -13.22 -20.12 12.64
C GLY A 11 -13.31 -18.63 13.04
N ALA A 12 -12.15 -18.04 13.35
CA ALA A 12 -12.01 -16.63 13.67
C ALA A 12 -10.89 -16.01 12.83
N LEU A 13 -11.08 -14.78 12.38
CA LEU A 13 -10.09 -14.04 11.60
C LEU A 13 -8.93 -13.50 12.45
N GLY A 14 -9.01 -13.60 13.78
CA GLY A 14 -8.03 -13.02 14.69
C GLY A 14 -8.02 -11.50 14.64
N THR A 15 -9.19 -10.88 14.38
CA THR A 15 -9.33 -9.42 14.40
C THR A 15 -9.05 -8.89 15.78
N ALA A 16 -8.16 -7.91 15.88
CA ALA A 16 -7.73 -7.30 17.14
C ALA A 16 -7.47 -5.81 16.92
N ILE A 17 -7.72 -5.03 17.97
CA ILE A 17 -7.46 -3.59 18.01
C ILE A 17 -6.92 -3.23 19.39
N VAL A 18 -5.96 -2.31 19.42
CA VAL A 18 -5.37 -1.78 20.66
C VAL A 18 -5.08 -0.30 20.46
N GLU A 19 -5.25 0.46 21.52
CA GLU A 19 -4.81 1.86 21.58
C GLU A 19 -3.75 2.02 22.67
N SER A 20 -2.71 2.77 22.36
CA SER A 20 -1.68 3.16 23.32
C SER A 20 -1.14 4.53 22.95
N MET A 21 -1.08 5.44 23.93
CA MET A 21 -0.52 6.79 23.78
C MET A 21 -1.12 7.60 22.61
N GLY A 22 -2.42 7.44 22.37
CA GLY A 22 -3.15 8.13 21.27
C GLY A 22 -2.99 7.48 19.89
N ILE A 23 -2.20 6.41 19.78
CA ILE A 23 -2.05 5.65 18.54
C ILE A 23 -2.86 4.36 18.63
N THR A 24 -3.70 4.13 17.64
CA THR A 24 -4.48 2.91 17.49
C THR A 24 -3.84 2.00 16.46
N ALA A 25 -3.68 0.73 16.80
CA ALA A 25 -3.23 -0.32 15.89
C ALA A 25 -4.26 -1.44 15.82
N ALA A 26 -4.55 -1.93 14.61
CA ALA A 26 -5.50 -3.01 14.40
C ALA A 26 -5.01 -3.97 13.32
N LYS A 27 -5.46 -5.23 13.44
CA LYS A 27 -5.23 -6.27 12.41
C LYS A 27 -6.47 -7.13 12.21
N THR A 28 -6.58 -7.73 11.03
CA THR A 28 -7.54 -8.79 10.74
C THR A 28 -6.94 -9.76 9.72
N GLY A 29 -7.27 -11.04 9.81
CA GLY A 29 -6.69 -12.08 8.95
C GLY A 29 -5.18 -12.28 9.18
N LEU A 30 -4.48 -12.68 8.15
CA LEU A 30 -3.05 -13.01 8.20
C LEU A 30 -2.17 -11.75 8.14
N THR A 31 -1.15 -11.72 8.96
CA THR A 31 -0.01 -10.82 8.77
C THR A 31 0.87 -11.33 7.62
N GLU A 32 1.75 -10.49 7.10
CA GLU A 32 2.75 -10.90 6.10
C GLU A 32 3.63 -12.05 6.61
N HIS A 33 4.03 -11.99 7.88
CA HIS A 33 4.81 -13.04 8.52
C HIS A 33 4.07 -14.39 8.55
N GLU A 34 2.78 -14.37 8.92
CA GLU A 34 1.93 -15.56 8.92
C GLU A 34 1.72 -16.10 7.50
N ALA A 35 1.43 -15.24 6.51
CA ALA A 35 1.30 -15.65 5.11
C ALA A 35 2.57 -16.32 4.59
N LYS A 36 3.74 -15.75 4.89
CA LYS A 36 5.05 -16.32 4.56
C LYS A 36 5.28 -17.66 5.25
N SER A 37 4.97 -17.80 6.54
CA SER A 37 5.15 -19.04 7.29
C SER A 37 4.26 -20.18 6.80
N HIS A 38 3.08 -19.84 6.26
CA HIS A 38 2.18 -20.80 5.62
C HIS A 38 2.55 -21.13 4.16
N GLY A 39 3.63 -20.55 3.62
CA GLY A 39 4.06 -20.79 2.23
C GLY A 39 3.10 -20.24 1.18
N LEU A 40 2.27 -19.27 1.52
CA LEU A 40 1.34 -18.67 0.58
C LEU A 40 2.08 -17.79 -0.43
N LYS A 41 1.58 -17.77 -1.67
CA LYS A 41 2.00 -16.79 -2.68
C LYS A 41 1.18 -15.52 -2.47
N TYR A 42 1.82 -14.47 -2.06
CA TYR A 42 1.17 -13.20 -1.75
C TYR A 42 2.01 -12.01 -2.23
N PHE A 43 1.39 -10.86 -2.28
CA PHE A 43 2.05 -9.57 -2.28
C PHE A 43 1.46 -8.67 -1.19
N VAL A 44 2.20 -7.65 -0.82
CA VAL A 44 1.72 -6.62 0.11
C VAL A 44 1.50 -5.31 -0.62
N SER A 45 0.47 -4.58 -0.18
CA SER A 45 0.17 -3.23 -0.64
C SER A 45 0.11 -2.30 0.55
N VAL A 46 0.95 -1.27 0.56
CA VAL A 46 1.01 -0.28 1.63
C VAL A 46 0.49 1.05 1.11
N THR A 47 -0.38 1.68 1.87
CA THR A 47 -0.96 2.99 1.55
C THR A 47 -1.04 3.87 2.79
N HIS A 48 -0.98 5.19 2.58
CA HIS A 48 -1.04 6.19 3.64
C HIS A 48 -2.13 7.24 3.34
N PRO A 49 -3.41 6.83 3.26
CA PRO A 49 -4.51 7.77 3.07
C PRO A 49 -4.78 8.58 4.34
N LEU A 50 -5.42 9.73 4.17
CA LEU A 50 -6.02 10.44 5.30
C LEU A 50 -7.31 9.74 5.75
N ASP A 51 -7.61 9.79 7.04
CA ASP A 51 -8.82 9.20 7.63
C ASP A 51 -10.11 9.84 7.08
N HIS A 52 -10.06 11.13 6.74
CA HIS A 52 -11.15 11.85 6.07
C HIS A 52 -10.61 12.86 5.05
N ALA A 53 -11.48 13.70 4.48
CA ALA A 53 -11.10 14.64 3.43
C ALA A 53 -10.08 15.66 3.93
N GLY A 54 -8.89 15.73 3.27
CA GLY A 54 -7.78 16.56 3.72
C GLY A 54 -8.04 18.07 3.70
N TYR A 55 -9.11 18.53 3.05
CA TYR A 55 -9.55 19.93 3.12
C TYR A 55 -10.47 20.21 4.33
N TYR A 56 -10.91 19.17 5.04
CA TYR A 56 -11.65 19.30 6.30
C TYR A 56 -10.66 19.26 7.47
N PRO A 57 -10.80 20.13 8.48
CA PRO A 57 -9.84 20.23 9.57
C PRO A 57 -9.66 18.94 10.38
N GLY A 58 -8.44 18.66 10.80
CA GLY A 58 -8.11 17.56 11.71
C GLY A 58 -7.93 16.21 11.01
N ALA A 59 -7.70 16.21 9.69
CA ALA A 59 -7.42 14.97 8.96
C ALA A 59 -6.04 14.40 9.32
N GLU A 60 -6.01 13.13 9.75
CA GLU A 60 -4.82 12.40 10.17
C GLU A 60 -4.51 11.23 9.23
N ALA A 61 -3.24 10.89 9.13
CA ALA A 61 -2.81 9.80 8.27
C ALA A 61 -3.12 8.43 8.87
N LEU A 62 -3.62 7.53 8.03
CA LEU A 62 -3.71 6.10 8.31
C LEU A 62 -2.58 5.37 7.58
N HIS A 63 -1.89 4.48 8.26
CA HIS A 63 -0.91 3.58 7.69
C HIS A 63 -1.56 2.21 7.52
N MET A 64 -1.82 1.82 6.27
CA MET A 64 -2.56 0.61 5.94
C MET A 64 -1.70 -0.36 5.14
N LYS A 65 -1.71 -1.62 5.54
CA LYS A 65 -1.06 -2.73 4.84
C LYS A 65 -2.08 -3.80 4.54
N LEU A 66 -2.23 -4.17 3.27
CA LEU A 66 -3.00 -5.33 2.82
C LEU A 66 -2.05 -6.47 2.48
N VAL A 67 -2.43 -7.69 2.87
CA VAL A 67 -1.81 -8.94 2.43
C VAL A 67 -2.77 -9.59 1.45
N VAL A 68 -2.33 -9.83 0.23
CA VAL A 68 -3.18 -10.21 -0.90
C VAL A 68 -2.63 -11.46 -1.59
N GLU A 69 -3.48 -12.43 -1.87
CA GLU A 69 -3.11 -13.62 -2.64
C GLU A 69 -2.72 -13.23 -4.07
N GLN A 70 -1.57 -13.67 -4.51
CA GLN A 70 -0.94 -13.21 -5.75
C GLN A 70 -1.73 -13.62 -7.01
N GLU A 71 -2.37 -14.78 -7.01
CA GLU A 71 -3.03 -15.31 -8.21
C GLU A 71 -4.47 -14.80 -8.37
N THR A 72 -5.21 -14.71 -7.28
CA THR A 72 -6.65 -14.40 -7.33
C THR A 72 -6.99 -12.98 -6.91
N GLY A 73 -6.07 -12.31 -6.20
CA GLY A 73 -6.33 -11.04 -5.56
C GLY A 73 -7.19 -11.12 -4.30
N LYS A 74 -7.41 -12.33 -3.76
CA LYS A 74 -8.16 -12.52 -2.53
C LYS A 74 -7.46 -11.81 -1.37
N LEU A 75 -8.24 -11.07 -0.58
CA LEU A 75 -7.74 -10.47 0.65
C LEU A 75 -7.40 -11.57 1.65
N LEU A 76 -6.16 -11.61 2.15
CA LEU A 76 -5.69 -12.57 3.15
C LEU A 76 -5.61 -11.94 4.53
N GLY A 77 -5.34 -10.63 4.60
CA GLY A 77 -5.26 -9.91 5.85
C GLY A 77 -5.01 -8.42 5.66
N ALA A 78 -5.17 -7.69 6.76
CA ALA A 78 -4.93 -6.25 6.79
C ALA A 78 -4.41 -5.82 8.16
N GLN A 79 -3.61 -4.74 8.14
CA GLN A 79 -3.11 -4.05 9.32
C GLN A 79 -3.29 -2.55 9.11
N ILE A 80 -3.70 -1.85 10.16
CA ILE A 80 -3.89 -0.39 10.13
C ILE A 80 -3.31 0.20 11.40
N VAL A 81 -2.59 1.31 11.25
CA VAL A 81 -2.12 2.14 12.37
C VAL A 81 -2.48 3.59 12.08
N GLY A 82 -2.91 4.32 13.08
CA GLY A 82 -3.26 5.73 12.98
C GLY A 82 -3.83 6.27 14.29
N GLU A 83 -4.10 7.57 14.33
CA GLU A 83 -4.69 8.22 15.50
C GLU A 83 -6.21 8.08 15.50
N GLN A 84 -6.85 8.21 14.35
CA GLN A 84 -8.30 8.18 14.21
C GLN A 84 -8.79 7.26 13.09
N GLY A 85 -10.00 6.74 13.23
CA GLY A 85 -10.70 6.02 12.19
C GLY A 85 -10.14 4.65 11.81
N VAL A 86 -9.25 4.08 12.62
CA VAL A 86 -8.70 2.73 12.45
C VAL A 86 -9.79 1.69 12.64
N ASP A 87 -10.62 1.82 13.67
CA ASP A 87 -11.74 0.95 14.02
C ASP A 87 -12.70 0.73 12.84
N LYS A 88 -13.19 1.83 12.28
CA LYS A 88 -14.12 1.82 11.15
C LYS A 88 -13.53 1.07 9.94
N ARG A 89 -12.23 1.22 9.66
CA ARG A 89 -11.60 0.64 8.47
C ARG A 89 -11.24 -0.82 8.67
N ILE A 90 -10.79 -1.18 9.86
CA ILE A 90 -10.47 -2.60 10.13
C ILE A 90 -11.73 -3.45 10.12
N ASP A 91 -12.89 -2.95 10.58
CA ASP A 91 -14.15 -3.67 10.56
C ASP A 91 -14.68 -3.88 9.13
N VAL A 92 -14.52 -2.88 8.25
CA VAL A 92 -14.84 -3.04 6.82
C VAL A 92 -13.95 -4.13 6.19
N LEU A 93 -12.64 -4.13 6.48
CA LEU A 93 -11.71 -5.14 5.97
C LEU A 93 -11.97 -6.52 6.57
N ALA A 94 -12.31 -6.61 7.85
CA ALA A 94 -12.70 -7.87 8.49
C ALA A 94 -13.98 -8.45 7.86
N THR A 95 -14.96 -7.59 7.58
CA THR A 95 -16.18 -7.98 6.86
C THR A 95 -15.85 -8.47 5.45
N GLY A 96 -14.98 -7.75 4.73
CA GLY A 96 -14.51 -8.15 3.40
C GLY A 96 -13.79 -9.50 3.42
N LEU A 97 -12.90 -9.73 4.39
CA LEU A 97 -12.23 -11.02 4.62
C LEU A 97 -13.23 -12.15 4.87
N HIS A 98 -14.20 -11.93 5.78
CA HIS A 98 -15.24 -12.89 6.08
C HIS A 98 -16.08 -13.25 4.84
N ALA A 99 -16.40 -12.25 4.01
CA ALA A 99 -17.12 -12.44 2.75
C ALA A 99 -16.25 -13.03 1.62
N GLY A 100 -14.95 -13.23 1.83
CA GLY A 100 -14.04 -13.75 0.82
C GLY A 100 -13.76 -12.78 -0.33
N MET A 101 -13.84 -11.47 -0.06
CA MET A 101 -13.62 -10.43 -1.07
C MET A 101 -12.19 -10.45 -1.62
N ARG A 102 -12.11 -10.00 -2.87
CA ARG A 102 -10.86 -9.69 -3.57
C ARG A 102 -10.59 -8.19 -3.53
N VAL A 103 -9.37 -7.78 -3.84
CA VAL A 103 -9.03 -6.35 -3.86
C VAL A 103 -9.83 -5.56 -4.89
N GLN A 104 -10.27 -6.20 -5.99
CA GLN A 104 -11.16 -5.57 -6.97
C GLN A 104 -12.57 -5.30 -6.42
N ASP A 105 -13.04 -6.12 -5.47
CA ASP A 105 -14.33 -5.89 -4.80
C ASP A 105 -14.24 -4.68 -3.88
N LEU A 106 -13.08 -4.43 -3.25
CA LEU A 106 -12.85 -3.23 -2.42
C LEU A 106 -12.95 -1.94 -3.25
N GLU A 107 -12.56 -1.97 -4.53
CA GLU A 107 -12.70 -0.82 -5.45
C GLU A 107 -14.17 -0.41 -5.66
N GLN A 108 -15.10 -1.36 -5.52
CA GLN A 108 -16.52 -1.22 -5.83
C GLN A 108 -17.38 -0.91 -4.59
N LEU A 109 -16.76 -0.84 -3.41
CA LEU A 109 -17.53 -0.59 -2.19
C LEU A 109 -18.18 0.79 -2.22
N ASP A 110 -19.47 0.83 -1.86
CA ASP A 110 -20.21 2.06 -1.60
C ASP A 110 -20.21 2.33 -0.09
N LEU A 111 -19.26 3.15 0.35
CA LEU A 111 -19.08 3.48 1.76
C LEU A 111 -19.55 4.89 2.06
N ALA A 112 -20.07 5.09 3.27
CA ALA A 112 -20.60 6.39 3.72
C ALA A 112 -19.54 7.51 3.57
N TYR A 113 -19.94 8.60 2.94
CA TYR A 113 -19.12 9.78 2.71
C TYR A 113 -19.79 11.06 3.20
N ALA A 114 -19.08 11.80 4.00
CA ALA A 114 -19.15 13.24 4.15
C ALA A 114 -17.75 13.71 4.56
N PRO A 115 -17.32 14.95 4.26
CA PRO A 115 -15.93 15.40 4.41
C PRO A 115 -15.30 15.13 5.78
N GLN A 116 -16.08 15.24 6.85
CA GLN A 116 -15.62 15.03 8.23
C GLN A 116 -15.48 13.54 8.62
N PHE A 117 -15.99 12.61 7.81
CA PHE A 117 -15.99 11.18 8.15
C PHE A 117 -15.18 10.32 7.19
N ASN A 118 -14.97 10.80 5.95
CA ASN A 118 -14.32 10.03 4.92
C ASN A 118 -13.83 10.93 3.77
N SER A 119 -13.08 10.38 2.84
CA SER A 119 -12.85 10.95 1.52
C SER A 119 -13.83 10.34 0.52
N ALA A 120 -14.07 11.00 -0.62
CA ALA A 120 -14.94 10.49 -1.68
C ALA A 120 -14.54 9.07 -2.14
N LYS A 121 -13.23 8.81 -2.22
CA LYS A 121 -12.65 7.47 -2.27
C LYS A 121 -11.94 7.22 -0.95
N GLY A 122 -12.65 6.63 0.00
CA GLY A 122 -12.13 6.42 1.35
C GLY A 122 -10.92 5.47 1.40
N PRO A 123 -10.26 5.40 2.56
CA PRO A 123 -9.01 4.62 2.75
C PRO A 123 -9.06 3.19 2.26
N VAL A 124 -10.14 2.45 2.55
CA VAL A 124 -10.31 1.05 2.13
C VAL A 124 -10.43 0.94 0.60
N ILE A 125 -11.20 1.83 -0.02
CA ILE A 125 -11.36 1.87 -1.48
C ILE A 125 -10.03 2.19 -2.15
N MET A 126 -9.29 3.19 -1.64
CA MET A 126 -7.97 3.54 -2.16
C MET A 126 -6.96 2.40 -2.03
N ALA A 127 -6.96 1.69 -0.89
CA ALA A 127 -6.13 0.51 -0.72
C ALA A 127 -6.50 -0.61 -1.73
N GLY A 128 -7.80 -0.78 -2.00
CA GLY A 128 -8.31 -1.66 -3.06
C GLY A 128 -7.76 -1.29 -4.44
N PHE A 129 -7.87 -0.02 -4.85
CA PHE A 129 -7.32 0.46 -6.14
C PHE A 129 -5.81 0.19 -6.27
N VAL A 130 -5.03 0.53 -5.26
CA VAL A 130 -3.57 0.35 -5.31
C VAL A 130 -3.19 -1.13 -5.42
N ALA A 131 -3.83 -1.99 -4.61
CA ALA A 131 -3.59 -3.43 -4.66
C ALA A 131 -4.06 -4.06 -5.99
N ALA A 132 -5.22 -3.63 -6.51
CA ALA A 132 -5.73 -4.14 -7.77
C ALA A 132 -4.88 -3.69 -8.97
N ASN A 133 -4.29 -2.49 -8.96
CA ASN A 133 -3.34 -2.05 -9.98
C ASN A 133 -2.08 -2.94 -9.99
N THR A 134 -1.59 -3.31 -8.81
CA THR A 134 -0.47 -4.26 -8.67
C THR A 134 -0.85 -5.64 -9.23
N LEU A 135 -2.03 -6.15 -8.86
CA LEU A 135 -2.53 -7.45 -9.35
C LEU A 135 -2.70 -7.48 -10.86
N ARG A 136 -3.18 -6.38 -11.48
CA ARG A 136 -3.32 -6.25 -12.94
C ARG A 136 -1.97 -6.11 -13.66
N GLY A 137 -0.87 -5.99 -12.92
CA GLY A 137 0.46 -5.82 -13.49
C GLY A 137 0.69 -4.45 -14.13
N GLU A 138 -0.10 -3.44 -13.76
CA GLU A 138 0.04 -2.08 -14.31
C GLU A 138 1.36 -1.43 -13.88
N VAL A 139 1.80 -1.71 -12.65
CA VAL A 139 3.10 -1.34 -12.12
C VAL A 139 3.56 -2.43 -11.15
N LYS A 140 4.78 -2.90 -11.29
CA LYS A 140 5.40 -3.76 -10.29
C LYS A 140 5.67 -2.96 -9.02
N THR A 141 5.51 -3.60 -7.87
CA THR A 141 5.84 -2.99 -6.57
C THR A 141 6.98 -3.74 -5.90
N VAL A 142 7.73 -3.01 -5.08
CA VAL A 142 8.73 -3.58 -4.16
C VAL A 142 8.45 -3.08 -2.75
N THR A 143 8.73 -3.91 -1.76
CA THR A 143 8.71 -3.52 -0.35
C THR A 143 10.02 -2.85 0.06
N GLY A 144 10.04 -2.20 1.23
CA GLY A 144 11.28 -1.63 1.77
C GLY A 144 12.37 -2.69 1.99
N GLU A 145 12.00 -3.88 2.48
CA GLU A 145 12.94 -5.01 2.67
C GLU A 145 13.51 -5.51 1.33
N GLU A 146 12.69 -5.63 0.31
CA GLU A 146 13.13 -6.03 -1.03
C GLU A 146 14.03 -4.96 -1.68
N LEU A 147 13.69 -3.67 -1.51
CA LEU A 147 14.52 -2.57 -1.98
C LEU A 147 15.89 -2.58 -1.31
N GLN A 148 15.94 -2.75 0.01
CA GLN A 148 17.21 -2.84 0.73
C GLN A 148 18.08 -3.97 0.19
N LYS A 149 17.53 -5.17 0.01
CA LYS A 149 18.26 -6.30 -0.59
C LYS A 149 18.76 -6.00 -2.01
N LYS A 150 17.96 -5.30 -2.82
CA LYS A 150 18.38 -4.88 -4.16
C LYS A 150 19.54 -3.89 -4.11
N LEU A 151 19.52 -2.91 -3.22
CA LEU A 151 20.60 -1.95 -3.04
C LEU A 151 21.92 -2.61 -2.59
N GLU A 152 21.84 -3.67 -1.79
CA GLU A 152 23.01 -4.45 -1.34
C GLU A 152 23.61 -5.32 -2.45
N THR A 153 22.80 -5.82 -3.38
CA THR A 153 23.20 -6.84 -4.36
C THR A 153 23.34 -6.32 -5.79
N ASN A 154 22.69 -5.22 -6.14
CA ASN A 154 22.66 -4.67 -7.50
C ASN A 154 23.26 -3.25 -7.53
N THR A 155 24.53 -3.14 -7.89
CA THR A 155 25.25 -1.86 -7.99
C THR A 155 24.85 -1.01 -9.19
N SER A 156 24.08 -1.56 -10.13
CA SER A 156 23.57 -0.85 -11.31
C SER A 156 22.09 -0.47 -11.22
N LEU A 157 21.49 -0.61 -10.04
CA LEU A 157 20.10 -0.20 -9.81
C LEU A 157 19.94 1.32 -9.96
N GLN A 158 19.02 1.77 -10.82
CA GLN A 158 18.59 3.14 -10.87
C GLN A 158 17.53 3.38 -9.78
N LEU A 159 17.86 4.16 -8.75
CA LEU A 159 16.93 4.52 -7.69
C LEU A 159 16.52 5.99 -7.88
N LEU A 160 15.24 6.24 -8.18
CA LEU A 160 14.74 7.57 -8.45
C LEU A 160 13.84 8.06 -7.31
N ASP A 161 14.20 9.19 -6.74
CA ASP A 161 13.32 9.96 -5.87
C ASP A 161 12.51 10.95 -6.72
N VAL A 162 11.21 10.73 -6.80
CA VAL A 162 10.33 11.57 -7.63
C VAL A 162 9.54 12.59 -6.81
N ARG A 163 10.06 12.93 -5.62
CA ARG A 163 9.54 13.97 -4.73
C ARG A 163 10.02 15.36 -5.18
N THR A 164 9.65 16.36 -4.41
CA THR A 164 10.17 17.72 -4.60
C THR A 164 11.61 17.83 -4.08
N ALA A 165 12.31 18.88 -4.52
CA ALA A 165 13.66 19.17 -4.03
C ALA A 165 13.70 19.39 -2.51
N ASP A 166 12.71 20.04 -1.94
CA ASP A 166 12.63 20.28 -0.49
C ASP A 166 12.47 18.96 0.29
N GLU A 167 11.58 18.06 -0.15
CA GLU A 167 11.42 16.75 0.46
C GLU A 167 12.72 15.90 0.38
N TYR A 168 13.46 16.04 -0.73
CA TYR A 168 14.74 15.33 -0.91
C TYR A 168 15.83 15.91 0.00
N GLN A 169 15.90 17.23 0.15
CA GLN A 169 16.87 17.87 1.05
C GLN A 169 16.63 17.56 2.51
N GLU A 170 15.36 17.39 2.92
CA GLU A 170 15.00 17.01 4.28
C GLU A 170 15.54 15.62 4.64
N ALA A 171 15.26 14.63 3.82
CA ALA A 171 15.80 13.27 3.94
C ALA A 171 15.57 12.50 2.63
N HIS A 172 16.53 11.66 2.23
CA HIS A 172 16.41 10.80 1.06
C HIS A 172 17.18 9.49 1.25
N LEU A 173 16.90 8.50 0.40
CA LEU A 173 17.67 7.25 0.39
C LEU A 173 19.06 7.50 -0.19
N PRO A 174 20.12 6.93 0.39
CA PRO A 174 21.45 6.97 -0.21
C PRO A 174 21.40 6.47 -1.66
N GLN A 175 22.19 7.08 -2.55
CA GLN A 175 22.28 6.76 -3.99
C GLN A 175 21.01 7.09 -4.80
N ALA A 176 19.97 7.69 -4.21
CA ALA A 176 18.80 8.12 -4.98
C ALA A 176 19.12 9.34 -5.84
N HIS A 177 18.71 9.27 -7.10
CA HIS A 177 18.70 10.42 -8.01
C HIS A 177 17.36 11.16 -7.86
N LEU A 178 17.44 12.46 -7.59
CA LEU A 178 16.26 13.31 -7.57
C LEU A 178 15.82 13.64 -9.00
N VAL A 179 14.63 13.19 -9.36
CA VAL A 179 13.96 13.55 -10.61
C VAL A 179 12.47 13.77 -10.31
N PRO A 180 12.05 14.99 -9.96
CA PRO A 180 10.65 15.26 -9.64
C PRO A 180 9.70 14.75 -10.72
N VAL A 181 8.57 14.15 -10.31
CA VAL A 181 7.63 13.52 -11.26
C VAL A 181 7.14 14.47 -12.35
N ASP A 182 7.00 15.76 -12.02
CA ASP A 182 6.55 16.79 -12.96
C ASP A 182 7.61 17.12 -14.03
N GLU A 183 8.88 16.91 -13.73
CA GLU A 183 10.03 17.13 -14.61
C GLU A 183 10.52 15.84 -15.30
N LEU A 184 10.03 14.68 -14.87
CA LEU A 184 10.56 13.37 -15.29
C LEU A 184 10.60 13.19 -16.82
N ARG A 185 9.64 13.75 -17.55
CA ARG A 185 9.59 13.63 -19.01
C ARG A 185 10.75 14.34 -19.71
N ASP A 186 11.25 15.40 -19.12
CA ASP A 186 12.36 16.19 -19.68
C ASP A 186 13.72 15.53 -19.39
N HIS A 187 13.78 14.64 -18.38
CA HIS A 187 15.00 13.95 -17.94
C HIS A 187 15.08 12.49 -18.39
N LEU A 188 14.16 11.99 -19.22
CA LEU A 188 14.16 10.59 -19.66
C LEU A 188 15.43 10.16 -20.37
N GLN A 189 16.10 11.07 -21.10
CA GLN A 189 17.32 10.79 -21.84
C GLN A 189 18.57 10.62 -20.95
N GLU A 190 18.48 11.02 -19.69
CA GLU A 190 19.55 10.87 -18.69
C GLU A 190 19.51 9.49 -18.01
N LEU A 191 18.44 8.73 -18.24
CA LEU A 191 18.17 7.44 -17.62
C LEU A 191 18.36 6.31 -18.63
N ASP A 192 18.82 5.16 -18.16
CA ASP A 192 18.99 3.96 -18.99
C ASP A 192 17.73 3.07 -18.95
N PRO A 193 16.97 2.94 -20.05
CA PRO A 193 15.78 2.10 -20.11
C PRO A 193 16.00 0.61 -19.88
N SER A 194 17.26 0.14 -20.08
CA SER A 194 17.63 -1.25 -19.91
C SER A 194 17.95 -1.65 -18.46
N GLN A 195 18.24 -0.67 -17.62
CA GLN A 195 18.54 -0.89 -16.21
C GLN A 195 17.29 -1.12 -15.37
N GLU A 196 17.44 -1.92 -14.32
CA GLU A 196 16.40 -2.03 -13.31
C GLU A 196 16.22 -0.69 -12.61
N THR A 197 14.99 -0.19 -12.59
CA THR A 197 14.65 1.11 -12.02
C THR A 197 13.64 0.95 -10.89
N VAL A 198 13.96 1.49 -9.73
CA VAL A 198 13.00 1.62 -8.62
C VAL A 198 12.70 3.09 -8.42
N VAL A 199 11.42 3.43 -8.42
CA VAL A 199 10.95 4.79 -8.14
C VAL A 199 10.29 4.86 -6.77
N TYR A 200 10.44 5.96 -6.06
CA TYR A 200 9.71 6.21 -4.84
C TYR A 200 9.31 7.68 -4.70
N CYS A 201 8.22 7.91 -4.00
CA CYS A 201 7.85 9.23 -3.51
C CYS A 201 7.50 9.14 -2.01
N ARG A 202 6.81 10.12 -1.44
CA ARG A 202 6.48 10.11 -0.02
C ARG A 202 5.55 8.94 0.36
N VAL A 203 4.45 8.72 -0.38
CA VAL A 203 3.35 7.77 -0.03
C VAL A 203 3.00 6.77 -1.14
N GLY A 204 3.71 6.77 -2.30
CA GLY A 204 3.52 5.82 -3.39
C GLY A 204 2.82 6.36 -4.64
N LEU A 205 1.95 7.39 -4.57
CA LEU A 205 1.17 7.85 -5.73
C LEU A 205 2.03 8.49 -6.83
N ARG A 206 2.88 9.46 -6.52
CA ARG A 206 3.80 10.06 -7.51
C ARG A 206 4.76 9.01 -8.08
N GLY A 207 5.19 8.05 -7.25
CA GLY A 207 5.99 6.90 -7.69
C GLY A 207 5.23 6.03 -8.70
N TYR A 208 3.95 5.74 -8.47
CA TYR A 208 3.11 5.05 -9.44
C TYR A 208 3.03 5.80 -10.77
N LEU A 209 2.78 7.11 -10.74
CA LEU A 209 2.74 7.95 -11.96
C LEU A 209 4.08 7.94 -12.69
N ALA A 210 5.19 8.07 -11.97
CA ALA A 210 6.53 8.02 -12.53
C ALA A 210 6.82 6.65 -13.20
N ALA A 211 6.48 5.55 -12.53
CA ALA A 211 6.62 4.20 -13.09
C ALA A 211 5.81 4.06 -14.39
N ARG A 212 4.57 4.58 -14.45
CA ARG A 212 3.74 4.58 -15.67
C ARG A 212 4.38 5.40 -16.79
N ILE A 213 4.94 6.56 -16.48
CA ILE A 213 5.66 7.39 -17.45
C ILE A 213 6.86 6.62 -18.02
N LEU A 214 7.71 6.04 -17.17
CA LEU A 214 8.89 5.30 -17.60
C LEU A 214 8.52 4.09 -18.47
N LEU A 215 7.53 3.26 -18.05
CA LEU A 215 7.06 2.12 -18.82
C LEU A 215 6.55 2.52 -20.21
N GLN A 216 5.86 3.65 -20.35
CA GLN A 216 5.38 4.17 -21.63
C GLN A 216 6.50 4.69 -22.54
N HIS A 217 7.69 4.97 -21.97
CA HIS A 217 8.86 5.43 -22.71
C HIS A 217 9.95 4.35 -22.90
N GLY A 218 9.56 3.07 -22.81
CA GLY A 218 10.42 1.96 -23.19
C GLY A 218 11.26 1.36 -22.06
N PHE A 219 11.11 1.82 -20.81
CA PHE A 219 11.73 1.16 -19.67
C PHE A 219 11.03 -0.18 -19.42
N THR A 220 11.78 -1.26 -19.28
CA THR A 220 11.23 -2.62 -19.24
C THR A 220 11.13 -3.19 -17.82
N ASN A 221 11.95 -2.71 -16.90
CA ASN A 221 12.02 -3.22 -15.53
C ASN A 221 11.89 -2.08 -14.50
N VAL A 222 10.68 -1.61 -14.31
CA VAL A 222 10.35 -0.51 -13.39
C VAL A 222 9.48 -1.03 -12.25
N SER A 223 9.84 -0.65 -11.04
CA SER A 223 9.06 -0.95 -9.82
C SER A 223 8.84 0.31 -9.00
N ASN A 224 7.69 0.39 -8.34
CA ASN A 224 7.36 1.45 -7.37
C ASN A 224 7.50 0.92 -5.94
N LEU A 225 8.15 1.67 -5.06
CA LEU A 225 8.19 1.35 -3.63
C LEU A 225 6.79 1.49 -3.03
N THR A 226 6.20 0.36 -2.60
CA THR A 226 4.86 0.37 -2.00
C THR A 226 4.85 1.17 -0.71
N GLY A 227 3.90 2.09 -0.58
CA GLY A 227 3.85 3.05 0.54
C GLY A 227 4.90 4.16 0.50
N GLY A 228 5.85 4.13 -0.45
CA GLY A 228 6.87 5.16 -0.62
C GLY A 228 7.80 5.31 0.58
N PHE A 229 8.40 6.49 0.73
CA PHE A 229 9.39 6.79 1.76
C PHE A 229 8.89 6.56 3.19
N LEU A 230 7.60 6.84 3.46
CA LEU A 230 7.00 6.63 4.78
C LEU A 230 6.88 5.15 5.20
N SER A 231 7.06 4.21 4.27
CA SER A 231 7.03 2.76 4.58
C SER A 231 8.40 2.20 4.96
N LEU A 232 9.46 3.00 4.88
CA LEU A 232 10.81 2.56 5.22
C LEU A 232 11.03 2.61 6.75
N PRO A 233 11.80 1.67 7.30
CA PRO A 233 12.24 1.78 8.70
C PRO A 233 13.16 3.01 8.85
N HIS A 234 12.91 3.76 9.90
CA HIS A 234 13.71 4.92 10.31
C HIS A 234 14.78 4.52 11.31
#